data_34bfd24cdd9b7f4b5ec7550084b256a9
#
_entry.id   34bfd24cdd9b7f4b5ec7550084b256a9
#
_cell.length_a   1.000
_cell.length_b   1.000
_cell.length_c   1.000
_cell.angle_alpha   90.00
_cell.angle_beta   90.00
_cell.angle_gamma   90.00
#
_symmetry.space_group_name_H-M   'P 1'
#
loop_
_entity.id
_entity.type
_entity.pdbx_description
1 polymer ?
#
loop_
_entity_poly.entity_id
_entity_poly.type
_entity_poly.pdbx_seq_one_letter_code
_entity_poly.pdbx_strand_id
1 'polypeptide(L)'
;DEGKVDFDGSCVLYDETLEISDGADGNAAGHMTDAEEGYSVDMDAISSENAQKKVSLEDIALKSTFFNNIELQVVKQHSSPISPPPFMVGMAEVEVDTETGSVDVLDYVAVVDCGTPINPNLARVQTEGGIAQGIGMALWEDVQYTDKGKIRNNSFMQYKIPTRQDIGNIRVDFECSYEKSGPFGAKSIGELVIDTPCPALAEAI
;
A
#
# COMPACT_ATOMS: atom_id res chain seq x y z
N ASP A 1 1.56 -28.26 1.21
CA ASP A 1 2.73 -27.44 1.58
C ASP A 1 3.11 -26.62 0.37
N GLU A 2 2.46 -25.51 0.18
CA GLU A 2 2.80 -24.53 -0.84
C GLU A 2 4.08 -23.82 -0.39
N GLY A 3 5.16 -24.02 -1.14
CA GLY A 3 6.46 -23.45 -0.85
C GLY A 3 6.40 -21.94 -0.84
N LYS A 4 6.38 -21.36 0.36
CA LYS A 4 6.66 -19.93 0.53
C LYS A 4 8.10 -19.69 0.15
N VAL A 5 8.34 -18.98 -0.93
CA VAL A 5 9.66 -18.42 -1.21
C VAL A 5 9.85 -17.24 -0.26
N ASP A 6 10.54 -17.49 0.84
CA ASP A 6 11.01 -16.41 1.70
C ASP A 6 12.15 -15.69 0.98
N PHE A 7 11.83 -14.52 0.44
CA PHE A 7 12.83 -13.60 -0.10
C PHE A 7 13.49 -12.88 1.06
N ASP A 8 14.65 -13.38 1.50
CA ASP A 8 15.41 -12.74 2.59
C ASP A 8 16.20 -11.50 2.14
N GLY A 9 16.06 -11.13 0.87
CA GLY A 9 16.72 -9.95 0.29
C GLY A 9 18.24 -10.08 0.11
N SER A 10 18.83 -11.16 0.54
CA SER A 10 20.30 -11.33 0.59
C SER A 10 20.88 -12.10 -0.59
N CYS A 11 20.12 -12.98 -1.23
CA CYS A 11 20.63 -13.86 -2.27
C CYS A 11 19.66 -14.02 -3.44
N VAL A 12 20.21 -14.05 -4.66
CA VAL A 12 19.51 -14.40 -5.89
C VAL A 12 20.14 -15.67 -6.45
N LEU A 13 19.33 -16.62 -6.88
CA LEU A 13 19.80 -17.79 -7.61
C LEU A 13 20.15 -17.40 -9.03
N TYR A 14 21.35 -17.73 -9.48
CA TYR A 14 21.83 -17.44 -10.81
C TYR A 14 22.00 -18.74 -11.60
N ASP A 15 21.44 -18.80 -12.81
CA ASP A 15 21.65 -19.88 -13.76
C ASP A 15 22.69 -19.43 -14.81
N GLU A 16 23.84 -20.10 -14.85
CA GLU A 16 24.89 -19.82 -15.84
C GLU A 16 24.51 -20.25 -17.27
N THR A 17 23.42 -21.00 -17.44
CA THR A 17 22.94 -21.44 -18.76
C THR A 17 22.07 -20.38 -19.43
N LEU A 18 21.69 -19.31 -18.74
CA LEU A 18 21.11 -18.13 -19.36
C LEU A 18 22.22 -17.39 -20.13
N GLU A 19 22.51 -17.83 -21.34
CA GLU A 19 23.19 -17.00 -22.32
C GLU A 19 22.31 -15.76 -22.55
N ILE A 20 22.75 -14.63 -22.01
CA ILE A 20 22.25 -13.33 -22.44
C ILE A 20 22.78 -13.19 -23.86
N SER A 21 22.02 -13.64 -24.84
CA SER A 21 22.31 -13.33 -26.24
C SER A 21 22.21 -11.82 -26.37
N ASP A 22 23.33 -11.16 -26.70
CA ASP A 22 23.37 -9.78 -27.11
C ASP A 22 22.31 -9.60 -28.20
N GLY A 23 21.23 -8.87 -27.85
CA GLY A 23 20.01 -8.86 -28.60
C GLY A 23 20.15 -8.37 -30.02
N ALA A 24 19.97 -9.27 -30.96
CA ALA A 24 19.56 -8.94 -32.32
C ALA A 24 18.19 -9.52 -32.67
N ASP A 25 17.69 -10.51 -31.90
CA ASP A 25 16.40 -11.12 -32.22
C ASP A 25 15.56 -11.25 -30.96
N GLY A 26 14.65 -10.33 -30.78
CA GLY A 26 13.77 -10.14 -29.62
C GLY A 26 12.93 -11.35 -29.15
N ASN A 27 13.58 -12.46 -28.88
CA ASN A 27 12.98 -13.66 -28.32
C ASN A 27 13.85 -14.21 -27.19
N ALA A 28 13.88 -13.48 -26.07
CA ALA A 28 14.11 -14.14 -24.78
C ALA A 28 12.81 -14.87 -24.43
N ALA A 29 12.60 -16.04 -25.00
CA ALA A 29 11.49 -16.90 -24.68
C ALA A 29 11.73 -17.59 -23.34
N GLY A 30 11.48 -16.89 -22.25
CA GLY A 30 10.92 -17.55 -21.09
C GLY A 30 9.54 -18.03 -21.51
N HIS A 31 9.29 -19.31 -21.48
CA HIS A 31 8.01 -19.90 -21.84
C HIS A 31 6.93 -19.37 -20.91
N MET A 32 6.22 -18.33 -21.35
CA MET A 32 5.03 -17.84 -20.72
C MET A 32 3.87 -18.64 -21.28
N THR A 33 3.33 -19.54 -20.52
CA THR A 33 2.04 -20.17 -20.83
C THR A 33 0.93 -19.14 -20.59
N ASP A 34 -0.03 -19.14 -21.51
CA ASP A 34 -1.12 -18.17 -21.60
C ASP A 34 -1.98 -18.06 -20.33
N ALA A 35 -2.43 -16.86 -20.13
CA ALA A 35 -3.02 -16.22 -18.98
C ALA A 35 -4.47 -16.68 -18.62
N GLU A 36 -4.69 -17.91 -18.32
CA GLU A 36 -5.90 -18.32 -17.58
C GLU A 36 -5.60 -18.87 -16.18
N GLU A 37 -4.35 -19.13 -15.86
CA GLU A 37 -3.90 -19.51 -14.52
C GLU A 37 -2.74 -18.61 -14.15
N GLY A 38 -2.84 -17.93 -13.00
CA GLY A 38 -1.91 -16.90 -12.55
C GLY A 38 -0.44 -17.26 -12.75
N TYR A 39 0.38 -16.26 -12.96
CA TYR A 39 1.82 -16.37 -13.18
C TYR A 39 2.47 -17.35 -12.21
N SER A 40 2.66 -18.58 -12.63
CA SER A 40 3.58 -19.49 -12.01
C SER A 40 4.91 -19.34 -12.72
N VAL A 41 5.90 -18.76 -12.05
CA VAL A 41 7.29 -19.00 -12.45
C VAL A 41 7.54 -20.46 -12.17
N ASP A 42 7.84 -21.25 -13.20
CA ASP A 42 8.21 -22.64 -13.03
C ASP A 42 9.58 -22.69 -12.31
N MET A 43 9.50 -22.75 -10.99
CA MET A 43 10.69 -22.84 -10.13
C MET A 43 11.38 -24.20 -10.24
N ASP A 44 10.71 -25.20 -10.82
CA ASP A 44 11.31 -26.53 -11.04
C ASP A 44 12.32 -26.50 -12.19
N ALA A 45 12.16 -25.60 -13.15
CA ALA A 45 13.16 -25.38 -14.20
C ALA A 45 14.47 -24.74 -13.69
N ILE A 46 14.42 -24.09 -12.55
CA ILE A 46 15.60 -23.43 -11.92
C ILE A 46 16.32 -24.38 -10.94
N SER A 47 15.71 -25.54 -10.60
CA SER A 47 16.00 -26.15 -9.31
C SER A 47 17.03 -27.26 -9.26
N SER A 48 17.38 -27.97 -10.32
CA SER A 48 18.04 -29.26 -10.04
C SER A 48 19.55 -29.34 -10.16
N GLU A 49 20.21 -28.52 -10.94
CA GLU A 49 21.67 -28.56 -11.07
C GLU A 49 22.43 -27.33 -10.58
N ASN A 50 21.79 -26.19 -10.44
CA ASN A 50 22.43 -24.90 -10.09
C ASN A 50 22.11 -24.38 -8.67
N ALA A 51 21.48 -25.16 -7.82
CA ALA A 51 21.10 -24.78 -6.46
C ALA A 51 22.27 -24.36 -5.53
N GLN A 52 23.50 -24.48 -5.99
CA GLN A 52 24.68 -24.07 -5.22
C GLN A 52 25.30 -22.75 -5.66
N LYS A 53 24.83 -22.17 -6.78
CA LYS A 53 25.39 -20.90 -7.27
C LYS A 53 24.50 -19.75 -6.79
N LYS A 54 24.99 -19.02 -5.79
CA LYS A 54 24.33 -17.86 -5.23
C LYS A 54 25.16 -16.62 -5.52
N VAL A 55 24.48 -15.54 -5.94
CA VAL A 55 25.08 -14.21 -6.11
C VAL A 55 24.31 -13.25 -5.23
N SER A 56 25.02 -12.41 -4.48
CA SER A 56 24.39 -11.40 -3.65
C SER A 56 23.79 -10.29 -4.51
N LEU A 57 22.72 -9.65 -4.04
CA LEU A 57 22.16 -8.46 -4.70
C LEU A 57 23.18 -7.34 -4.79
N GLU A 58 24.07 -7.22 -3.80
CA GLU A 58 25.17 -6.25 -3.81
C GLU A 58 26.12 -6.51 -4.96
N ASP A 59 26.54 -7.76 -5.18
CA ASP A 59 27.41 -8.13 -6.29
C ASP A 59 26.77 -7.86 -7.65
N ILE A 60 25.47 -8.14 -7.79
CA ILE A 60 24.70 -7.84 -9.01
C ILE A 60 24.67 -6.33 -9.25
N ALA A 61 24.34 -5.56 -8.22
CA ALA A 61 24.28 -4.11 -8.33
C ALA A 61 25.65 -3.50 -8.67
N LEU A 62 26.72 -3.95 -8.03
CA LEU A 62 28.08 -3.50 -8.31
C LEU A 62 28.51 -3.85 -9.74
N LYS A 63 28.28 -5.09 -10.18
CA LYS A 63 28.63 -5.51 -11.54
C LYS A 63 27.84 -4.74 -12.59
N SER A 64 26.55 -4.54 -12.38
CA SER A 64 25.72 -3.80 -13.31
C SER A 64 26.19 -2.34 -13.44
N THR A 65 26.49 -1.68 -12.33
CA THR A 65 26.85 -0.25 -12.31
C THR A 65 28.26 0.01 -12.78
N PHE A 66 29.23 -0.79 -12.34
CA PHE A 66 30.65 -0.44 -12.51
C PHE A 66 31.40 -1.28 -13.57
N PHE A 67 30.92 -2.46 -13.89
CA PHE A 67 31.70 -3.38 -14.73
C PHE A 67 31.10 -3.66 -16.09
N ASN A 68 29.79 -3.72 -16.23
CA ASN A 68 29.15 -4.15 -17.48
C ASN A 68 28.32 -3.06 -18.16
N ASN A 69 28.11 -1.91 -17.55
CA ASN A 69 27.20 -0.85 -18.02
C ASN A 69 25.80 -1.41 -18.40
N ILE A 70 25.36 -2.45 -17.68
CA ILE A 70 24.06 -3.09 -17.89
C ILE A 70 23.08 -2.50 -16.88
N GLU A 71 22.02 -1.89 -17.36
CA GLU A 71 20.94 -1.43 -16.51
C GLU A 71 20.05 -2.63 -16.11
N LEU A 72 19.87 -2.83 -14.79
CA LEU A 72 18.88 -3.77 -14.29
C LEU A 72 17.51 -3.10 -14.32
N GLN A 73 16.88 -3.14 -15.47
CA GLN A 73 15.59 -2.54 -15.69
C GLN A 73 14.62 -3.54 -16.29
N VAL A 74 13.44 -3.67 -15.70
CA VAL A 74 12.31 -4.41 -16.26
C VAL A 74 11.15 -3.45 -16.41
N VAL A 75 10.61 -3.36 -17.60
CA VAL A 75 9.39 -2.62 -17.88
C VAL A 75 8.29 -3.60 -18.21
N LYS A 76 7.27 -3.65 -17.37
CA LYS A 76 6.09 -4.49 -17.60
C LYS A 76 4.83 -3.71 -17.29
N GLN A 77 3.85 -3.84 -18.17
CA GLN A 77 2.52 -3.28 -17.96
C GLN A 77 1.56 -4.41 -17.56
N HIS A 78 0.80 -4.17 -16.52
CA HIS A 78 -0.31 -5.02 -16.11
C HIS A 78 -1.56 -4.17 -15.95
N SER A 79 -2.68 -4.67 -16.46
CA SER A 79 -3.99 -4.07 -16.25
C SER A 79 -4.87 -5.10 -15.55
N SER A 80 -5.30 -4.80 -14.34
CA SER A 80 -6.24 -5.66 -13.63
C SER A 80 -7.58 -5.70 -14.37
N PRO A 81 -8.15 -6.88 -14.61
CA PRO A 81 -9.44 -7.00 -15.29
C PRO A 81 -10.60 -6.47 -14.45
N ILE A 82 -10.43 -6.42 -13.15
CA ILE A 82 -11.41 -5.92 -12.18
C ILE A 82 -10.74 -5.01 -11.17
N SER A 83 -11.53 -4.16 -10.52
CA SER A 83 -11.10 -3.33 -9.39
C SER A 83 -11.85 -3.80 -8.14
N PRO A 84 -11.29 -4.75 -7.39
CA PRO A 84 -11.94 -5.29 -6.20
C PRO A 84 -12.03 -4.22 -5.11
N PRO A 85 -13.20 -4.01 -4.50
CA PRO A 85 -13.37 -3.00 -3.48
C PRO A 85 -12.62 -3.40 -2.19
N PRO A 86 -11.88 -2.48 -1.58
CA PRO A 86 -11.45 -2.63 -0.20
C PRO A 86 -12.61 -2.34 0.75
N PHE A 87 -12.51 -2.79 2.00
CA PHE A 87 -13.51 -2.54 3.04
C PHE A 87 -12.85 -2.03 4.31
N MET A 88 -13.57 -1.20 5.05
CA MET A 88 -13.12 -0.73 6.35
C MET A 88 -14.33 -0.55 7.27
N VAL A 89 -14.15 -0.93 8.53
CA VAL A 89 -15.05 -0.62 9.62
C VAL A 89 -14.31 0.30 10.58
N GLY A 90 -14.95 1.42 10.96
CA GLY A 90 -14.42 2.38 11.91
C GLY A 90 -15.39 2.59 13.07
N MET A 91 -14.86 2.74 14.28
CA MET A 91 -15.59 3.11 15.48
C MET A 91 -14.88 4.24 16.20
N ALA A 92 -15.63 5.24 16.64
CA ALA A 92 -15.14 6.39 17.38
C ALA A 92 -15.67 6.38 18.81
N GLU A 93 -14.81 6.77 19.76
CA GLU A 93 -15.17 7.12 21.13
C GLU A 93 -14.87 8.60 21.32
N VAL A 94 -15.88 9.36 21.73
CA VAL A 94 -15.79 10.83 21.88
C VAL A 94 -16.29 11.26 23.26
N GLU A 95 -15.75 12.37 23.74
CA GLU A 95 -16.28 13.13 24.85
C GLU A 95 -16.88 14.46 24.33
N VAL A 96 -18.13 14.73 24.64
CA VAL A 96 -18.83 15.92 24.19
C VAL A 96 -19.18 16.79 25.36
N ASP A 97 -18.69 18.02 25.37
CA ASP A 97 -19.17 19.04 26.30
C ASP A 97 -20.47 19.65 25.77
N THR A 98 -21.56 19.28 26.41
CA THR A 98 -22.92 19.71 26.01
C THR A 98 -23.20 21.20 26.24
N GLU A 99 -22.38 21.89 27.04
CA GLU A 99 -22.51 23.32 27.29
C GLU A 99 -21.84 24.15 26.20
N THR A 100 -20.67 23.71 25.74
CA THR A 100 -19.86 24.44 24.75
C THR A 100 -19.98 23.87 23.34
N GLY A 101 -20.38 22.60 23.20
CA GLY A 101 -20.38 21.85 21.95
C GLY A 101 -18.97 21.39 21.53
N SER A 102 -17.99 21.45 22.41
CA SER A 102 -16.66 20.91 22.15
C SER A 102 -16.71 19.38 22.09
N VAL A 103 -15.97 18.81 21.14
CA VAL A 103 -15.86 17.36 20.94
C VAL A 103 -14.39 16.97 21.00
N ASP A 104 -14.07 16.10 21.94
CA ASP A 104 -12.76 15.50 22.08
C ASP A 104 -12.80 14.05 21.61
N VAL A 105 -11.97 13.69 20.63
CA VAL A 105 -11.82 12.30 20.16
C VAL A 105 -10.90 11.58 21.12
N LEU A 106 -11.42 10.56 21.81
CA LEU A 106 -10.65 9.79 22.78
C LEU A 106 -9.93 8.62 22.11
N ASP A 107 -10.65 7.85 21.30
CA ASP A 107 -10.14 6.67 20.63
C ASP A 107 -10.85 6.44 19.28
N TYR A 108 -10.10 5.97 18.32
CA TYR A 108 -10.63 5.52 17.02
C TYR A 108 -10.07 4.15 16.68
N VAL A 109 -10.95 3.19 16.44
CA VAL A 109 -10.58 1.82 16.09
C VAL A 109 -10.99 1.54 14.66
N ALA A 110 -10.09 1.01 13.89
CA ALA A 110 -10.32 0.63 12.50
C ALA A 110 -9.87 -0.79 12.20
N VAL A 111 -10.69 -1.54 11.47
CA VAL A 111 -10.32 -2.80 10.85
C VAL A 111 -10.44 -2.65 9.34
N VAL A 112 -9.35 -2.95 8.63
CA VAL A 112 -9.21 -2.71 7.20
C VAL A 112 -9.01 -4.02 6.47
N ASP A 113 -9.80 -4.26 5.45
CA ASP A 113 -9.57 -5.29 4.44
C ASP A 113 -9.01 -4.65 3.17
N CYS A 114 -7.70 -4.63 3.06
CA CYS A 114 -6.97 -4.23 1.86
C CYS A 114 -6.38 -5.44 1.10
N GLY A 115 -7.00 -6.61 1.25
CA GLY A 115 -6.44 -7.86 0.77
C GLY A 115 -5.23 -8.27 1.61
N THR A 116 -4.18 -8.73 0.96
CA THR A 116 -2.90 -8.97 1.63
C THR A 116 -2.15 -7.65 1.78
N PRO A 117 -1.92 -7.14 3.00
CA PRO A 117 -1.08 -5.96 3.19
C PRO A 117 0.38 -6.31 2.86
N ILE A 118 0.89 -5.80 1.73
CA ILE A 118 2.24 -6.12 1.23
C ILE A 118 3.31 -5.65 2.23
N ASN A 119 3.11 -4.47 2.81
CA ASN A 119 3.91 -3.95 3.91
C ASN A 119 2.99 -3.48 5.04
N PRO A 120 2.79 -4.29 6.09
CA PRO A 120 1.86 -3.98 7.17
C PRO A 120 2.16 -2.66 7.89
N ASN A 121 3.43 -2.29 8.04
CA ASN A 121 3.81 -1.03 8.69
C ASN A 121 3.41 0.17 7.85
N LEU A 122 3.69 0.15 6.54
CA LEU A 122 3.29 1.22 5.64
C LEU A 122 1.77 1.28 5.46
N ALA A 123 1.09 0.13 5.42
CA ALA A 123 -0.36 0.06 5.39
C ALA A 123 -0.98 0.70 6.63
N ARG A 124 -0.42 0.45 7.82
CA ARG A 124 -0.85 1.08 9.07
C ARG A 124 -0.66 2.59 9.02
N VAL A 125 0.50 3.08 8.62
CA VAL A 125 0.78 4.52 8.51
C VAL A 125 -0.19 5.20 7.54
N GLN A 126 -0.48 4.56 6.42
CA GLN A 126 -1.48 5.06 5.46
C GLN A 126 -2.86 5.15 6.10
N THR A 127 -3.27 4.12 6.83
CA THR A 127 -4.58 4.07 7.49
C THR A 127 -4.69 5.12 8.59
N GLU A 128 -3.72 5.20 9.48
CA GLU A 128 -3.69 6.21 10.56
C GLU A 128 -3.70 7.64 10.00
N GLY A 129 -2.94 7.88 8.92
CA GLY A 129 -2.92 9.17 8.24
C GLY A 129 -4.26 9.55 7.61
N GLY A 130 -4.94 8.61 6.97
CA GLY A 130 -6.27 8.85 6.40
C GLY A 130 -7.34 9.06 7.46
N ILE A 131 -7.31 8.30 8.56
CA ILE A 131 -8.21 8.49 9.71
C ILE A 131 -8.00 9.89 10.30
N ALA A 132 -6.76 10.30 10.53
CA ALA A 132 -6.45 11.64 11.05
C ALA A 132 -6.98 12.75 10.14
N GLN A 133 -6.86 12.59 8.82
CA GLN A 133 -7.43 13.51 7.85
C GLN A 133 -8.95 13.53 7.90
N GLY A 134 -9.61 12.37 7.98
CA GLY A 134 -11.06 12.27 8.09
C GLY A 134 -11.61 12.88 9.40
N ILE A 135 -10.91 12.70 10.53
CA ILE A 135 -11.24 13.39 11.78
C ILE A 135 -11.13 14.90 11.62
N GLY A 136 -10.07 15.38 10.94
CA GLY A 136 -9.89 16.79 10.61
C GLY A 136 -11.07 17.37 9.80
N MET A 137 -11.46 16.66 8.76
CA MET A 137 -12.60 17.05 7.92
C MET A 137 -13.92 17.05 8.69
N ALA A 138 -14.09 16.15 9.65
CA ALA A 138 -15.33 16.06 10.43
C ALA A 138 -15.47 17.18 11.46
N LEU A 139 -14.39 17.60 12.13
CA LEU A 139 -14.46 18.43 13.34
C LEU A 139 -13.78 19.80 13.23
N TRP A 140 -12.84 20.00 12.33
CA TRP A 140 -12.03 21.24 12.28
C TRP A 140 -12.02 21.94 10.95
N GLU A 141 -11.93 21.20 9.86
CA GLU A 141 -11.70 21.76 8.53
C GLU A 141 -12.97 22.30 7.92
N ASP A 142 -13.06 23.62 7.77
CA ASP A 142 -14.19 24.31 7.16
C ASP A 142 -13.69 25.44 6.25
N VAL A 143 -13.94 25.33 4.94
CA VAL A 143 -13.59 26.36 3.97
C VAL A 143 -14.70 27.40 3.90
N GLN A 144 -14.42 28.59 4.43
CA GLN A 144 -15.37 29.69 4.49
C GLN A 144 -15.22 30.65 3.31
N TYR A 145 -16.34 31.02 2.69
CA TYR A 145 -16.38 31.94 1.57
C TYR A 145 -17.05 33.26 1.95
N THR A 146 -16.60 34.32 1.29
CA THR A 146 -17.33 35.61 1.28
C THR A 146 -18.49 35.53 0.29
N ASP A 147 -19.42 36.50 0.37
CA ASP A 147 -20.51 36.62 -0.61
C ASP A 147 -20.03 36.82 -2.07
N LYS A 148 -18.76 37.18 -2.25
CA LYS A 148 -18.11 37.33 -3.56
C LYS A 148 -17.29 36.11 -3.98
N GLY A 149 -17.41 34.97 -3.27
CA GLY A 149 -16.71 33.71 -3.59
C GLY A 149 -15.23 33.70 -3.24
N LYS A 150 -14.73 34.67 -2.45
CA LYS A 150 -13.32 34.61 -1.97
C LYS A 150 -13.24 33.80 -0.68
N ILE A 151 -12.21 32.97 -0.56
CA ILE A 151 -11.93 32.20 0.65
C ILE A 151 -11.53 33.19 1.76
N ARG A 152 -12.16 33.07 2.94
CA ARG A 152 -11.85 33.87 4.13
C ARG A 152 -10.65 33.36 4.88
N ASN A 153 -10.57 32.04 5.04
CA ASN A 153 -9.57 31.32 5.82
C ASN A 153 -8.50 30.67 4.93
N ASN A 154 -7.78 31.49 4.16
CA ASN A 154 -6.83 31.08 3.15
C ASN A 154 -5.37 30.91 3.69
N SER A 155 -5.21 30.74 4.98
CA SER A 155 -3.91 30.51 5.61
C SER A 155 -4.03 29.53 6.78
N PHE A 156 -2.94 28.86 7.15
CA PHE A 156 -2.91 27.93 8.29
C PHE A 156 -3.19 28.59 9.65
N MET A 157 -3.15 29.92 9.75
CA MET A 157 -3.60 30.63 10.94
C MET A 157 -5.11 30.60 11.11
N GLN A 158 -5.86 30.51 10.01
CA GLN A 158 -7.31 30.60 9.98
C GLN A 158 -7.97 29.26 9.63
N TYR A 159 -7.40 28.51 8.68
CA TYR A 159 -7.84 27.16 8.33
C TYR A 159 -7.25 26.19 9.33
N LYS A 160 -8.10 25.55 10.13
CA LYS A 160 -7.66 24.67 11.22
C LYS A 160 -7.52 23.24 10.73
N ILE A 161 -6.35 22.69 10.95
CA ILE A 161 -6.03 21.28 10.76
C ILE A 161 -5.72 20.70 12.14
N PRO A 162 -6.25 19.53 12.50
CA PRO A 162 -6.00 18.95 13.81
C PRO A 162 -4.51 18.61 13.99
N THR A 163 -4.05 18.77 15.22
CA THR A 163 -2.72 18.32 15.63
C THR A 163 -2.78 16.91 16.20
N ARG A 164 -1.63 16.30 16.52
CA ARG A 164 -1.59 14.99 17.17
C ARG A 164 -2.34 14.95 18.50
N GLN A 165 -2.50 16.08 19.17
CA GLN A 165 -3.24 16.17 20.44
C GLN A 165 -4.75 16.13 20.25
N ASP A 166 -5.23 16.51 19.08
CA ASP A 166 -6.64 16.68 18.78
C ASP A 166 -7.31 15.41 18.23
N ILE A 167 -6.52 14.43 17.72
CA ILE A 167 -7.04 13.26 17.01
C ILE A 167 -7.21 12.02 17.89
N GLY A 168 -6.92 12.11 19.18
CA GLY A 168 -7.03 10.99 20.11
C GLY A 168 -6.06 9.85 19.83
N ASN A 169 -6.42 8.65 20.29
CA ASN A 169 -5.67 7.43 19.99
C ASN A 169 -6.27 6.74 18.75
N ILE A 170 -5.42 6.24 17.87
CA ILE A 170 -5.84 5.50 16.66
C ILE A 170 -5.29 4.09 16.74
N ARG A 171 -6.16 3.11 16.62
CA ARG A 171 -5.82 1.69 16.60
C ARG A 171 -6.27 1.06 15.29
N VAL A 172 -5.33 0.45 14.58
CA VAL A 172 -5.58 -0.15 13.26
C VAL A 172 -5.24 -1.62 13.29
N ASP A 173 -6.14 -2.45 12.78
CA ASP A 173 -5.92 -3.86 12.52
C ASP A 173 -6.31 -4.20 11.07
N PHE A 174 -5.81 -5.32 10.57
CA PHE A 174 -6.03 -5.75 9.20
C PHE A 174 -6.69 -7.12 9.16
N GLU A 175 -7.77 -7.22 8.39
CA GLU A 175 -8.30 -8.51 7.95
C GLU A 175 -7.59 -8.91 6.66
N CYS A 176 -6.95 -10.07 6.65
CA CYS A 176 -6.22 -10.57 5.50
C CYS A 176 -7.12 -11.42 4.60
N SER A 177 -7.73 -10.81 3.61
CA SER A 177 -8.40 -11.50 2.52
C SER A 177 -7.50 -11.53 1.28
N TYR A 178 -7.25 -12.71 0.72
CA TYR A 178 -6.44 -12.81 -0.50
C TYR A 178 -7.28 -12.45 -1.73
N GLU A 179 -6.87 -11.40 -2.46
CA GLU A 179 -7.53 -11.00 -3.72
C GLU A 179 -6.80 -11.57 -4.94
N LYS A 180 -7.45 -12.48 -5.66
CA LYS A 180 -6.85 -13.20 -6.78
C LYS A 180 -6.45 -12.29 -7.96
N SER A 181 -7.14 -11.19 -8.17
CA SER A 181 -6.89 -10.24 -9.26
C SER A 181 -5.85 -9.17 -8.90
N GLY A 182 -5.51 -9.04 -7.63
CA GLY A 182 -4.55 -8.05 -7.14
C GLY A 182 -3.12 -8.57 -7.08
N PRO A 183 -2.12 -7.71 -7.19
CA PRO A 183 -0.72 -8.10 -7.05
C PRO A 183 -0.48 -8.64 -5.64
N PHE A 184 0.05 -9.85 -5.53
CA PHE A 184 0.30 -10.55 -4.26
C PHE A 184 -0.93 -10.67 -3.35
N GLY A 185 -2.13 -10.60 -3.92
CA GLY A 185 -3.37 -10.66 -3.16
C GLY A 185 -3.81 -9.33 -2.54
N ALA A 186 -3.20 -8.22 -2.90
CA ALA A 186 -3.52 -6.90 -2.35
C ALA A 186 -4.72 -6.25 -3.04
N LYS A 187 -5.43 -5.42 -2.29
CA LYS A 187 -6.43 -4.45 -2.76
C LYS A 187 -5.95 -3.03 -2.47
N SER A 188 -6.72 -2.03 -2.89
CA SER A 188 -6.45 -0.63 -2.58
C SER A 188 -6.55 -0.36 -1.08
N ILE A 189 -5.79 0.63 -0.59
CA ILE A 189 -5.85 1.12 0.80
C ILE A 189 -5.84 2.65 0.87
N GLY A 190 -5.69 3.34 -0.26
CA GLY A 190 -5.45 4.78 -0.27
C GLY A 190 -6.61 5.63 0.22
N GLU A 191 -7.79 5.44 -0.34
CA GLU A 191 -8.92 6.38 -0.15
C GLU A 191 -9.93 5.92 0.90
N LEU A 192 -10.18 4.60 1.03
CA LEU A 192 -11.20 4.11 1.97
C LEU A 192 -10.96 4.53 3.43
N VAL A 193 -9.73 4.80 3.78
CA VAL A 193 -9.31 5.13 5.15
C VAL A 193 -9.79 6.51 5.62
N ILE A 194 -10.19 7.37 4.68
CA ILE A 194 -10.76 8.69 4.98
C ILE A 194 -12.30 8.67 5.06
N ASP A 195 -12.95 7.63 4.54
CA ASP A 195 -14.41 7.60 4.40
C ASP A 195 -15.13 7.34 5.72
N THR A 196 -14.55 6.51 6.60
CA THR A 196 -15.22 6.06 7.83
C THR A 196 -15.20 7.06 8.99
N PRO A 197 -14.22 7.98 9.17
CA PRO A 197 -14.19 8.86 10.33
C PRO A 197 -15.38 9.83 10.41
N CYS A 198 -15.75 10.44 9.29
CA CYS A 198 -16.88 11.39 9.29
C CYS A 198 -18.19 10.76 9.78
N PRO A 199 -18.67 9.64 9.23
CA PRO A 199 -19.90 9.02 9.72
C PRO A 199 -19.74 8.44 11.14
N ALA A 200 -18.60 7.87 11.49
CA ALA A 200 -18.38 7.31 12.83
C ALA A 200 -18.45 8.40 13.91
N LEU A 201 -17.87 9.56 13.67
CA LEU A 201 -17.93 10.71 14.58
C LEU A 201 -19.33 11.31 14.65
N ALA A 202 -20.00 11.44 13.50
CA ALA A 202 -21.37 11.97 13.46
C ALA A 202 -22.38 11.09 14.23
N GLU A 203 -22.17 9.79 14.25
CA GLU A 203 -23.02 8.85 15.01
C GLU A 203 -22.64 8.81 16.50
N ALA A 204 -21.39 9.16 16.85
CA ALA A 204 -20.92 9.17 18.23
C ALA A 204 -21.31 10.45 19.00
N ILE A 205 -21.60 11.56 18.31
CA ILE A 205 -22.03 12.88 18.84
C ILE A 205 -23.54 12.93 19.01
#